data_675bcfb9d03074f875d58ad97a622393
#
_entry.id   675bcfb9d03074f875d58ad97a622393
#
_cell.length_a   1.000
_cell.length_b   1.000
_cell.length_c   1.000
_cell.angle_alpha   90.00
_cell.angle_beta   90.00
_cell.angle_gamma   90.00
#
_symmetry.space_group_name_H-M   'P 1'
#
loop_
_entity.id
_entity.type
_entity.pdbx_description
1 polymer ?
#
loop_
_entity_poly.entity_id
_entity_poly.type
_entity_poly.pdbx_seq_one_letter_code
_entity_poly.pdbx_strand_id
1 'polypeptide(L)'
;MNFFEVVDKRRSVRRFTESEVPESVIRKCLKAAILAPNSSNLQPWEFYWIRDEEKKKKVVEACFSQNAAKTAKEIVISVSRIDTWKSNRNMIVEEYEKKGKLLPLVDKYYNKLIPMVYTHDRLGIFGLLKRFAYIFLSIVGYFKPIQRGPLTKHQLFESVTKSTALACQNFMMALVAEGFDSCPMEGFDEKRIKKLLKLNWQSHVVMIFGIGEADEDGVYGERFRIDDKLVIKEV
;
A
#
# COMPACT_ATOMS: atom_id res chain seq x y z
N MET A 1 4.12 8.14 -23.29
CA MET A 1 4.53 9.21 -22.33
C MET A 1 5.81 8.77 -21.62
N ASN A 2 6.76 9.68 -21.43
CA ASN A 2 7.91 9.42 -20.57
C ASN A 2 7.49 9.57 -19.08
N PHE A 3 8.39 9.21 -18.17
CA PHE A 3 8.08 9.23 -16.71
C PHE A 3 7.66 10.62 -16.21
N PHE A 4 8.35 11.67 -16.62
CA PHE A 4 8.07 13.03 -16.15
C PHE A 4 6.74 13.55 -16.69
N GLU A 5 6.38 13.22 -17.92
CA GLU A 5 5.06 13.54 -18.49
C GLU A 5 3.94 12.85 -17.69
N VAL A 6 4.14 11.58 -17.28
CA VAL A 6 3.17 10.85 -16.45
C VAL A 6 3.01 11.51 -15.08
N VAL A 7 4.14 11.88 -14.43
CA VAL A 7 4.12 12.57 -13.13
C VAL A 7 3.38 13.90 -13.23
N ASP A 8 3.64 14.64 -14.28
CA ASP A 8 3.00 15.95 -14.50
C ASP A 8 1.51 15.81 -14.86
N LYS A 9 1.15 14.87 -15.71
CA LYS A 9 -0.23 14.64 -16.12
C LYS A 9 -1.12 14.12 -14.97
N ARG A 10 -0.59 13.31 -14.05
CA ARG A 10 -1.36 12.71 -12.99
C ARG A 10 -2.07 13.74 -12.10
N ARG A 11 -3.39 13.63 -12.04
CA ARG A 11 -4.26 14.42 -11.14
C ARG A 11 -5.16 13.48 -10.32
N SER A 12 -5.71 13.97 -9.22
CA SER A 12 -6.81 13.30 -8.52
C SER A 12 -8.13 13.71 -9.19
N VAL A 13 -8.63 12.84 -10.05
CA VAL A 13 -9.86 13.06 -10.81
C VAL A 13 -11.05 12.59 -9.98
N ARG A 14 -12.00 13.49 -9.72
CA ARG A 14 -13.13 13.25 -8.82
C ARG A 14 -14.46 13.07 -9.52
N ARG A 15 -14.47 13.12 -10.86
CA ARG A 15 -15.62 12.83 -11.69
C ARG A 15 -15.13 12.21 -12.98
N PHE A 16 -15.78 11.12 -13.37
CA PHE A 16 -15.41 10.34 -14.55
C PHE A 16 -16.55 10.33 -15.57
N THR A 17 -16.19 10.20 -16.85
CA THR A 17 -17.12 10.00 -17.94
C THR A 17 -17.78 8.62 -17.91
N GLU A 18 -18.72 8.37 -18.85
CA GLU A 18 -19.33 7.05 -19.02
C GLU A 18 -18.45 6.06 -19.80
N SER A 19 -17.26 6.48 -20.27
CA SER A 19 -16.33 5.64 -21.01
C SER A 19 -15.85 4.45 -20.18
N GLU A 20 -15.85 3.26 -20.75
CA GLU A 20 -15.39 2.06 -20.07
C GLU A 20 -13.86 1.99 -19.98
N VAL A 21 -13.37 1.36 -18.93
CA VAL A 21 -11.94 1.05 -18.76
C VAL A 21 -11.71 -0.39 -19.14
N PRO A 22 -10.88 -0.69 -20.15
CA PRO A 22 -10.60 -2.07 -20.55
C PRO A 22 -10.00 -2.91 -19.41
N GLU A 23 -10.48 -4.13 -19.23
CA GLU A 23 -9.98 -5.06 -18.23
C GLU A 23 -8.46 -5.26 -18.32
N SER A 24 -7.93 -5.31 -19.54
CA SER A 24 -6.50 -5.46 -19.82
C SER A 24 -5.66 -4.33 -19.23
N VAL A 25 -6.20 -3.09 -19.20
CA VAL A 25 -5.55 -1.92 -18.60
C VAL A 25 -5.44 -2.10 -17.09
N ILE A 26 -6.54 -2.42 -16.41
CA ILE A 26 -6.54 -2.63 -14.96
C ILE A 26 -5.55 -3.74 -14.58
N ARG A 27 -5.57 -4.87 -15.29
CA ARG A 27 -4.63 -5.97 -15.05
C ARG A 27 -3.17 -5.57 -15.26
N LYS A 28 -2.89 -4.81 -16.32
CA LYS A 28 -1.54 -4.29 -16.61
C LYS A 28 -1.06 -3.35 -15.50
N CYS A 29 -1.91 -2.42 -15.08
CA CYS A 29 -1.60 -1.46 -14.03
C CYS A 29 -1.41 -2.13 -12.65
N LEU A 30 -2.22 -3.15 -12.31
CA LEU A 30 -2.03 -3.95 -11.10
C LEU A 30 -0.71 -4.74 -11.12
N LYS A 31 -0.30 -5.27 -12.28
CA LYS A 31 1.02 -5.89 -12.43
C LYS A 31 2.16 -4.88 -12.21
N ALA A 32 2.03 -3.65 -12.67
CA ALA A 32 3.01 -2.60 -12.41
C ALA A 32 3.03 -2.21 -10.91
N ALA A 33 1.88 -2.17 -10.25
CA ALA A 33 1.77 -1.88 -8.83
C ALA A 33 2.62 -2.83 -7.99
N ILE A 34 2.51 -4.13 -8.20
CA ILE A 34 3.21 -5.16 -7.41
C ILE A 34 4.72 -5.21 -7.64
N LEU A 35 5.25 -4.46 -8.59
CA LEU A 35 6.70 -4.29 -8.79
C LEU A 35 7.32 -3.21 -7.90
N ALA A 36 6.54 -2.58 -7.05
CA ALA A 36 7.02 -1.54 -6.15
C ALA A 36 8.06 -2.09 -5.15
N PRO A 37 9.05 -1.28 -4.76
CA PRO A 37 9.95 -1.64 -3.68
C PRO A 37 9.19 -1.75 -2.36
N ASN A 38 9.65 -2.66 -1.50
CA ASN A 38 9.01 -2.86 -0.20
C ASN A 38 10.00 -3.42 0.83
N SER A 39 9.69 -3.23 2.11
CA SER A 39 10.54 -3.69 3.18
C SER A 39 10.71 -5.21 3.15
N SER A 40 11.97 -5.66 3.12
CA SER A 40 12.33 -7.09 3.15
C SER A 40 11.77 -7.93 2.01
N ASN A 41 11.32 -7.31 0.94
CA ASN A 41 10.62 -7.95 -0.16
C ASN A 41 9.41 -8.81 0.26
N LEU A 42 8.79 -8.48 1.41
CA LEU A 42 7.67 -9.25 1.95
C LEU A 42 6.35 -8.99 1.23
N GLN A 43 6.29 -7.99 0.36
CA GLN A 43 5.12 -7.70 -0.48
C GLN A 43 3.81 -7.70 0.33
N PRO A 44 3.67 -6.84 1.36
CA PRO A 44 2.60 -6.90 2.34
C PRO A 44 1.31 -6.23 1.85
N TRP A 45 0.94 -6.45 0.62
CA TRP A 45 -0.21 -5.82 -0.03
C TRP A 45 -1.13 -6.82 -0.69
N GLU A 46 -2.40 -6.45 -0.77
CA GLU A 46 -3.40 -7.05 -1.62
C GLU A 46 -4.19 -5.96 -2.34
N PHE A 47 -4.57 -6.21 -3.58
CA PHE A 47 -5.43 -5.34 -4.36
C PHE A 47 -6.73 -6.07 -4.67
N TYR A 48 -7.85 -5.49 -4.26
CA TYR A 48 -9.18 -6.00 -4.51
C TYR A 48 -9.84 -5.19 -5.61
N TRP A 49 -9.97 -5.76 -6.77
CA TRP A 49 -10.70 -5.17 -7.87
C TRP A 49 -12.17 -5.55 -7.74
N ILE A 50 -13.05 -4.57 -7.57
CA ILE A 50 -14.46 -4.75 -7.29
C ILE A 50 -15.23 -4.82 -8.61
N ARG A 51 -15.57 -6.04 -9.06
CA ARG A 51 -16.28 -6.30 -10.32
C ARG A 51 -17.78 -6.57 -10.13
N ASP A 52 -18.19 -6.90 -8.93
CA ASP A 52 -19.59 -7.16 -8.58
C ASP A 52 -20.30 -5.83 -8.31
N GLU A 53 -21.38 -5.56 -9.02
CA GLU A 53 -22.11 -4.28 -8.96
C GLU A 53 -22.73 -4.03 -7.57
N GLU A 54 -23.23 -5.07 -6.88
CA GLU A 54 -23.78 -4.91 -5.53
C GLU A 54 -22.68 -4.58 -4.51
N LYS A 55 -21.50 -5.17 -4.67
CA LYS A 55 -20.35 -4.79 -3.85
C LYS A 55 -19.87 -3.39 -4.18
N LYS A 56 -19.86 -2.99 -5.46
CA LYS A 56 -19.48 -1.65 -5.89
C LYS A 56 -20.39 -0.60 -5.24
N LYS A 57 -21.72 -0.80 -5.25
CA LYS A 57 -22.66 0.07 -4.53
C LYS A 57 -22.32 0.21 -3.04
N LYS A 58 -22.01 -0.91 -2.35
CA LYS A 58 -21.60 -0.89 -0.95
C LYS A 58 -20.27 -0.17 -0.70
N VAL A 59 -19.31 -0.25 -1.63
CA VAL A 59 -18.07 0.52 -1.55
C VAL A 59 -18.35 2.00 -1.74
N VAL A 60 -19.18 2.39 -2.71
CA VAL A 60 -19.60 3.78 -2.92
C VAL A 60 -20.26 4.35 -1.65
N GLU A 61 -21.15 3.59 -1.01
CA GLU A 61 -21.78 3.98 0.26
C GLU A 61 -20.72 4.15 1.36
N ALA A 62 -19.78 3.20 1.49
CA ALA A 62 -18.70 3.28 2.46
C ALA A 62 -17.73 4.45 2.21
N CYS A 63 -17.64 4.93 0.97
CA CYS A 63 -16.91 6.14 0.58
C CYS A 63 -17.77 7.42 0.71
N PHE A 64 -18.84 7.40 1.50
CA PHE A 64 -19.74 8.53 1.73
C PHE A 64 -20.37 9.08 0.44
N SER A 65 -20.57 8.24 -0.58
CA SER A 65 -21.12 8.59 -1.89
C SER A 65 -20.41 9.76 -2.58
N GLN A 66 -19.13 9.98 -2.28
CA GLN A 66 -18.36 11.02 -2.95
C GLN A 66 -18.25 10.75 -4.46
N ASN A 67 -18.18 11.80 -5.27
CA ASN A 67 -18.24 11.70 -6.72
C ASN A 67 -17.18 10.77 -7.30
N ALA A 68 -15.96 10.79 -6.76
CA ALA A 68 -14.87 9.92 -7.19
C ALA A 68 -15.16 8.42 -7.07
N ALA A 69 -16.03 8.01 -6.11
CA ALA A 69 -16.50 6.64 -6.01
C ALA A 69 -17.75 6.39 -6.87
N LYS A 70 -18.64 7.39 -6.91
CA LYS A 70 -19.97 7.29 -7.52
C LYS A 70 -19.93 7.20 -9.04
N THR A 71 -19.02 7.98 -9.67
CA THR A 71 -18.87 8.04 -11.14
C THR A 71 -17.76 7.10 -11.64
N ALA A 72 -16.99 6.47 -10.77
CA ALA A 72 -15.93 5.56 -11.17
C ALA A 72 -16.45 4.37 -11.97
N LYS A 73 -15.81 4.08 -13.09
CA LYS A 73 -16.09 2.89 -13.91
C LYS A 73 -15.53 1.65 -13.26
N GLU A 74 -14.32 1.77 -12.69
CA GLU A 74 -13.68 0.70 -11.97
C GLU A 74 -13.31 1.14 -10.55
N ILE A 75 -13.37 0.22 -9.61
CA ILE A 75 -12.94 0.45 -8.22
C ILE A 75 -11.91 -0.61 -7.82
N VAL A 76 -10.76 -0.13 -7.34
CA VAL A 76 -9.72 -0.98 -6.76
C VAL A 76 -9.46 -0.53 -5.32
N ILE A 77 -9.37 -1.48 -4.41
CA ILE A 77 -9.08 -1.26 -2.99
C ILE A 77 -7.71 -1.85 -2.67
N SER A 78 -6.79 -1.04 -2.15
CA SER A 78 -5.48 -1.48 -1.67
C SER A 78 -5.53 -1.76 -0.17
N VAL A 79 -4.98 -2.89 0.22
CA VAL A 79 -4.98 -3.38 1.60
C VAL A 79 -3.57 -3.77 1.99
N SER A 80 -3.06 -3.24 3.09
CA SER A 80 -1.83 -3.73 3.71
C SER A 80 -2.13 -4.90 4.65
N ARG A 81 -1.26 -5.93 4.63
CA ARG A 81 -1.42 -7.20 5.35
C ARG A 81 -0.20 -7.47 6.21
N ILE A 82 -0.40 -7.51 7.54
CA ILE A 82 0.68 -7.93 8.44
C ILE A 82 0.76 -9.46 8.51
N ASP A 83 -0.36 -10.15 8.39
CA ASP A 83 -0.47 -11.60 8.59
C ASP A 83 0.14 -12.45 7.48
N THR A 84 0.35 -11.90 6.29
CA THR A 84 0.93 -12.63 5.16
C THR A 84 2.45 -12.81 5.24
N TRP A 85 3.14 -12.15 6.20
CA TRP A 85 4.60 -12.15 6.27
C TRP A 85 5.21 -13.57 6.32
N LYS A 86 4.54 -14.50 7.00
CA LYS A 86 5.07 -15.86 7.18
C LYS A 86 5.03 -16.66 5.87
N SER A 87 3.89 -16.63 5.17
CA SER A 87 3.76 -17.30 3.86
C SER A 87 4.68 -16.68 2.83
N ASN A 88 4.73 -15.34 2.77
CA ASN A 88 5.54 -14.63 1.79
C ASN A 88 7.04 -14.85 2.06
N ARG A 89 7.46 -14.82 3.34
CA ARG A 89 8.83 -15.17 3.74
C ARG A 89 9.19 -16.59 3.32
N ASN A 90 8.30 -17.57 3.51
CA ASN A 90 8.56 -18.95 3.11
C ASN A 90 8.80 -19.05 1.60
N MET A 91 7.92 -18.44 0.78
CA MET A 91 8.11 -18.42 -0.68
C MET A 91 9.44 -17.78 -1.09
N ILE A 92 9.85 -16.71 -0.40
CA ILE A 92 11.13 -16.05 -0.68
C ILE A 92 12.31 -16.98 -0.35
N VAL A 93 12.28 -17.63 0.81
CA VAL A 93 13.36 -18.56 1.23
C VAL A 93 13.45 -19.73 0.26
N GLU A 94 12.32 -20.36 -0.08
CA GLU A 94 12.26 -21.45 -1.05
C GLU A 94 12.84 -21.04 -2.42
N GLU A 95 12.58 -19.81 -2.86
CA GLU A 95 13.14 -19.30 -4.13
C GLU A 95 14.67 -19.11 -4.07
N TYR A 96 15.19 -18.64 -2.90
CA TYR A 96 16.64 -18.56 -2.68
C TYR A 96 17.28 -19.94 -2.63
N GLU A 97 16.65 -20.93 -1.98
CA GLU A 97 17.11 -22.32 -1.90
C GLU A 97 17.16 -22.95 -3.31
N LYS A 98 16.06 -22.85 -4.08
CA LYS A 98 16.00 -23.38 -5.45
C LYS A 98 17.09 -22.82 -6.35
N LYS A 99 17.48 -21.57 -6.15
CA LYS A 99 18.55 -20.91 -6.91
C LYS A 99 19.95 -21.14 -6.36
N GLY A 100 20.11 -21.89 -5.25
CA GLY A 100 21.38 -22.07 -4.57
C GLY A 100 22.00 -20.77 -4.03
N LYS A 101 21.15 -19.78 -3.72
CA LYS A 101 21.55 -18.42 -3.27
C LYS A 101 21.19 -18.12 -1.82
N LEU A 102 20.79 -19.12 -1.05
CA LEU A 102 20.49 -18.93 0.38
C LEU A 102 21.80 -18.84 1.17
N LEU A 103 22.45 -17.68 1.11
CA LEU A 103 23.64 -17.39 1.89
C LEU A 103 23.32 -17.34 3.40
N PRO A 104 24.29 -17.63 4.30
CA PRO A 104 24.06 -17.63 5.75
C PRO A 104 23.48 -16.32 6.31
N LEU A 105 23.84 -15.18 5.71
CA LEU A 105 23.29 -13.88 6.08
C LEU A 105 21.81 -13.75 5.68
N VAL A 106 21.45 -14.22 4.49
CA VAL A 106 20.07 -14.21 3.98
C VAL A 106 19.19 -15.15 4.81
N ASP A 107 19.71 -16.34 5.14
CA ASP A 107 19.04 -17.30 6.02
C ASP A 107 18.76 -16.69 7.40
N LYS A 108 19.79 -16.13 8.04
CA LYS A 108 19.66 -15.46 9.34
C LYS A 108 18.64 -14.31 9.28
N TYR A 109 18.65 -13.54 8.20
CA TYR A 109 17.71 -12.44 8.02
C TYR A 109 16.27 -12.93 7.98
N TYR A 110 15.95 -13.83 7.06
CA TYR A 110 14.57 -14.29 6.86
C TYR A 110 14.09 -15.27 7.94
N ASN A 111 14.97 -16.12 8.48
CA ASN A 111 14.58 -17.17 9.44
C ASN A 111 14.72 -16.76 10.91
N LYS A 112 15.41 -15.64 11.22
CA LYS A 112 15.56 -15.14 12.61
C LYS A 112 15.04 -13.71 12.78
N LEU A 113 15.53 -12.75 11.96
CA LEU A 113 15.20 -11.35 12.16
C LEU A 113 13.74 -11.04 11.79
N ILE A 114 13.27 -11.49 10.62
CA ILE A 114 11.89 -11.25 10.17
C ILE A 114 10.84 -11.82 11.15
N PRO A 115 10.93 -13.09 11.62
CA PRO A 115 10.02 -13.60 12.65
C PRO A 115 10.03 -12.77 13.94
N MET A 116 11.19 -12.32 14.39
CA MET A 116 11.32 -11.50 15.59
C MET A 116 10.58 -10.14 15.44
N VAL A 117 10.66 -9.53 14.26
CA VAL A 117 10.01 -8.25 13.97
C VAL A 117 8.51 -8.42 13.77
N TYR A 118 8.08 -9.37 12.95
CA TYR A 118 6.70 -9.50 12.47
C TYR A 118 5.78 -10.32 13.40
N THR A 119 6.33 -11.10 14.36
CA THR A 119 5.47 -11.82 15.33
C THR A 119 4.85 -10.83 16.30
N HIS A 120 3.53 -10.72 16.24
CA HIS A 120 2.70 -9.92 17.14
C HIS A 120 1.44 -10.70 17.51
N ASP A 121 0.99 -10.49 18.75
CA ASP A 121 -0.27 -11.03 19.27
C ASP A 121 -1.38 -9.97 19.21
N ARG A 122 -2.62 -10.45 19.36
CA ARG A 122 -3.80 -9.57 19.32
C ARG A 122 -3.84 -8.60 20.51
N LEU A 123 -3.37 -9.03 21.67
CA LEU A 123 -3.37 -8.25 22.91
C LEU A 123 -2.16 -7.31 23.04
N GLY A 124 -1.14 -7.48 22.20
CA GLY A 124 0.06 -6.63 22.22
C GLY A 124 1.10 -7.01 23.27
N ILE A 125 0.98 -8.18 23.90
CA ILE A 125 1.89 -8.65 24.97
C ILE A 125 3.32 -8.80 24.42
N PHE A 126 3.51 -9.37 23.24
CA PHE A 126 4.82 -9.46 22.60
C PHE A 126 5.42 -8.08 22.29
N GLY A 127 4.60 -7.10 21.97
CA GLY A 127 5.03 -5.70 21.82
C GLY A 127 5.56 -5.12 23.11
N LEU A 128 4.94 -5.44 24.24
CA LEU A 128 5.40 -5.01 25.57
C LEU A 128 6.76 -5.66 25.92
N LEU A 129 6.89 -6.98 25.73
CA LEU A 129 8.17 -7.69 25.96
C LEU A 129 9.29 -7.13 25.07
N LYS A 130 9.02 -6.86 23.80
CA LYS A 130 9.97 -6.22 22.87
C LYS A 130 10.39 -4.83 23.41
N ARG A 131 9.47 -4.08 24.01
CA ARG A 131 9.73 -2.75 24.57
C ARG A 131 10.67 -2.81 25.76
N PHE A 132 10.52 -3.80 26.64
CA PHE A 132 11.48 -4.02 27.73
C PHE A 132 12.88 -4.40 27.22
N ALA A 133 12.97 -5.34 26.28
CA ALA A 133 14.25 -5.68 25.65
C ALA A 133 14.90 -4.46 24.96
N TYR A 134 14.09 -3.56 24.37
CA TYR A 134 14.55 -2.36 23.72
C TYR A 134 15.14 -1.33 24.71
N ILE A 135 14.62 -1.22 25.96
CA ILE A 135 15.20 -0.33 26.99
C ILE A 135 16.67 -0.72 27.22
N PHE A 136 16.93 -2.01 27.35
CA PHE A 136 18.30 -2.52 27.49
C PHE A 136 19.16 -2.25 26.24
N LEU A 137 18.63 -2.50 25.06
CA LEU A 137 19.32 -2.23 23.81
C LEU A 137 19.58 -0.73 23.58
N SER A 138 18.77 0.14 24.15
CA SER A 138 18.95 1.61 24.02
C SER A 138 20.24 2.09 24.68
N ILE A 139 20.71 1.40 25.74
CA ILE A 139 22.01 1.66 26.36
C ILE A 139 23.13 1.37 25.35
N VAL A 140 23.01 0.24 24.64
CA VAL A 140 23.95 -0.14 23.57
C VAL A 140 23.92 0.87 22.42
N GLY A 141 22.73 1.43 22.14
CA GLY A 141 22.50 2.45 21.10
C GLY A 141 23.12 3.82 21.40
N TYR A 142 23.64 4.03 22.60
CA TYR A 142 24.46 5.21 22.94
C TYR A 142 25.86 5.14 22.31
N PHE A 143 26.38 3.92 22.17
CA PHE A 143 27.76 3.70 21.71
C PHE A 143 27.84 3.25 20.24
N LYS A 144 26.74 2.70 19.68
CA LYS A 144 26.69 2.24 18.29
C LYS A 144 25.26 2.32 17.72
N PRO A 145 25.11 2.50 16.40
CA PRO A 145 23.81 2.48 15.76
C PRO A 145 23.05 1.18 16.03
N ILE A 146 21.77 1.30 16.42
CA ILE A 146 20.84 0.17 16.58
C ILE A 146 19.55 0.42 15.83
N GLN A 147 18.91 -0.63 15.34
CA GLN A 147 17.59 -0.53 14.76
C GLN A 147 16.55 -0.32 15.86
N ARG A 148 15.78 0.76 15.78
CA ARG A 148 14.81 1.20 16.79
C ARG A 148 13.35 0.88 16.47
N GLY A 149 13.08 -0.12 15.68
CA GLY A 149 11.71 -0.53 15.36
C GLY A 149 11.63 -1.45 14.14
N PRO A 150 10.41 -1.93 13.81
CA PRO A 150 9.16 -1.78 14.56
C PRO A 150 9.10 -2.68 15.82
N LEU A 151 8.63 -2.11 16.94
CA LEU A 151 8.44 -2.81 18.21
C LEU A 151 6.96 -3.08 18.49
N THR A 152 6.09 -2.20 18.03
CA THR A 152 4.67 -2.25 18.25
C THR A 152 3.92 -2.62 16.96
N LYS A 153 2.69 -3.10 17.13
CA LYS A 153 1.79 -3.37 16.00
C LYS A 153 1.55 -2.12 15.14
N HIS A 154 1.43 -0.94 15.75
CA HIS A 154 1.25 0.32 15.02
C HIS A 154 2.45 0.66 14.14
N GLN A 155 3.66 0.54 14.67
CA GLN A 155 4.89 0.74 13.88
C GLN A 155 5.03 -0.27 12.74
N LEU A 156 4.54 -1.50 12.96
CA LEU A 156 4.53 -2.51 11.91
C LEU A 156 3.50 -2.14 10.81
N PHE A 157 2.29 -1.69 11.21
CA PHE A 157 1.31 -1.17 10.24
C PHE A 157 1.86 0.03 9.47
N GLU A 158 2.53 0.96 10.12
CA GLU A 158 3.21 2.08 9.45
C GLU A 158 4.19 1.58 8.38
N SER A 159 5.01 0.59 8.69
CA SER A 159 5.99 0.01 7.75
C SER A 159 5.32 -0.65 6.54
N VAL A 160 4.29 -1.50 6.77
CA VAL A 160 3.59 -2.19 5.66
C VAL A 160 2.73 -1.23 4.86
N THR A 161 2.18 -0.18 5.48
CA THR A 161 1.43 0.86 4.80
C THR A 161 2.33 1.69 3.87
N LYS A 162 3.54 2.07 4.32
CA LYS A 162 4.54 2.73 3.45
C LYS A 162 4.85 1.87 2.22
N SER A 163 5.08 0.59 2.39
CA SER A 163 5.32 -0.34 1.27
C SER A 163 4.11 -0.42 0.32
N THR A 164 2.89 -0.51 0.87
CA THR A 164 1.66 -0.54 0.07
C THR A 164 1.42 0.79 -0.66
N ALA A 165 1.72 1.93 -0.03
CA ALA A 165 1.60 3.25 -0.65
C ALA A 165 2.53 3.42 -1.86
N LEU A 166 3.73 2.83 -1.84
CA LEU A 166 4.61 2.79 -3.02
C LEU A 166 3.98 1.99 -4.16
N ALA A 167 3.33 0.86 -3.86
CA ALA A 167 2.59 0.10 -4.86
C ALA A 167 1.37 0.87 -5.39
N CYS A 168 0.67 1.60 -4.53
CA CYS A 168 -0.42 2.50 -4.93
C CYS A 168 0.08 3.60 -5.88
N GLN A 169 1.25 4.18 -5.61
CA GLN A 169 1.84 5.18 -6.49
C GLN A 169 2.17 4.59 -7.87
N ASN A 170 2.80 3.41 -7.93
CA ASN A 170 3.04 2.72 -9.20
C ASN A 170 1.73 2.47 -9.96
N PHE A 171 0.67 2.05 -9.26
CA PHE A 171 -0.65 1.82 -9.85
C PHE A 171 -1.21 3.08 -10.52
N MET A 172 -1.21 4.20 -9.80
CA MET A 172 -1.70 5.49 -10.34
C MET A 172 -0.89 5.97 -11.54
N MET A 173 0.44 5.81 -11.50
CA MET A 173 1.30 6.21 -12.61
C MET A 173 1.07 5.32 -13.84
N ALA A 174 0.88 4.02 -13.63
CA ALA A 174 0.57 3.08 -14.70
C ALA A 174 -0.78 3.41 -15.38
N LEU A 175 -1.81 3.77 -14.61
CA LEU A 175 -3.10 4.19 -15.16
C LEU A 175 -2.94 5.40 -16.08
N VAL A 176 -2.22 6.43 -15.63
CA VAL A 176 -1.96 7.63 -16.45
C VAL A 176 -1.17 7.28 -17.71
N ALA A 177 -0.17 6.40 -17.62
CA ALA A 177 0.60 5.94 -18.77
C ALA A 177 -0.27 5.20 -19.81
N GLU A 178 -1.33 4.53 -19.35
CA GLU A 178 -2.33 3.86 -20.20
C GLU A 178 -3.47 4.79 -20.67
N GLY A 179 -3.44 6.09 -20.28
CA GLY A 179 -4.43 7.09 -20.72
C GLY A 179 -5.67 7.18 -19.82
N PHE A 180 -5.67 6.58 -18.65
CA PHE A 180 -6.76 6.62 -17.70
C PHE A 180 -6.41 7.40 -16.44
N ASP A 181 -7.43 7.88 -15.76
CA ASP A 181 -7.31 8.69 -14.55
C ASP A 181 -7.77 7.94 -13.30
N SER A 182 -7.37 8.44 -12.15
CA SER A 182 -7.79 7.88 -10.88
C SER A 182 -7.92 8.92 -9.78
N CYS A 183 -8.71 8.58 -8.76
CA CYS A 183 -8.75 9.30 -7.51
C CYS A 183 -8.41 8.35 -6.35
N PRO A 184 -7.25 8.50 -5.69
CA PRO A 184 -7.01 7.83 -4.43
C PRO A 184 -7.86 8.48 -3.34
N MET A 185 -8.66 7.67 -2.65
CA MET A 185 -9.54 8.08 -1.57
C MET A 185 -9.07 7.45 -0.26
N GLU A 186 -8.93 8.26 0.78
CA GLU A 186 -8.70 7.82 2.16
C GLU A 186 -9.91 8.10 3.06
N GLY A 187 -10.88 8.91 2.58
CA GLY A 187 -12.14 9.18 3.25
C GLY A 187 -13.17 8.06 3.00
N PHE A 188 -13.15 7.03 3.85
CA PHE A 188 -14.10 5.90 3.78
C PHE A 188 -14.32 5.26 5.17
N ASP A 189 -15.43 4.52 5.32
CA ASP A 189 -15.68 3.68 6.49
C ASP A 189 -14.92 2.34 6.37
N GLU A 190 -13.74 2.28 6.97
CA GLU A 190 -12.89 1.08 6.94
C GLU A 190 -13.59 -0.17 7.48
N LYS A 191 -14.44 -0.04 8.52
CA LYS A 191 -15.12 -1.19 9.12
C LYS A 191 -16.09 -1.84 8.13
N ARG A 192 -16.83 -1.03 7.36
CA ARG A 192 -17.72 -1.51 6.30
C ARG A 192 -16.94 -2.20 5.19
N ILE A 193 -15.83 -1.61 4.74
CA ILE A 193 -14.96 -2.22 3.72
C ILE A 193 -14.37 -3.53 4.22
N LYS A 194 -13.82 -3.58 5.43
CA LYS A 194 -13.27 -4.82 6.01
C LYS A 194 -14.33 -5.92 6.13
N LYS A 195 -15.55 -5.58 6.52
CA LYS A 195 -16.66 -6.53 6.56
C LYS A 195 -17.02 -7.06 5.16
N LEU A 196 -17.10 -6.17 4.17
CA LEU A 196 -17.41 -6.51 2.77
C LEU A 196 -16.38 -7.49 2.18
N LEU A 197 -15.09 -7.24 2.43
CA LEU A 197 -13.97 -8.03 1.92
C LEU A 197 -13.57 -9.19 2.85
N LYS A 198 -14.27 -9.39 3.99
CA LYS A 198 -13.97 -10.40 5.01
C LYS A 198 -12.54 -10.31 5.53
N LEU A 199 -12.03 -9.10 5.70
CA LEU A 199 -10.67 -8.84 6.20
C LEU A 199 -10.59 -9.01 7.71
N ASN A 200 -9.45 -9.51 8.17
CA ASN A 200 -9.18 -9.69 9.60
C ASN A 200 -8.59 -8.43 10.26
N TRP A 201 -8.30 -8.52 11.56
CA TRP A 201 -7.73 -7.42 12.35
C TRP A 201 -6.28 -7.06 11.98
N GLN A 202 -5.57 -7.91 11.22
CA GLN A 202 -4.20 -7.73 10.76
C GLN A 202 -4.11 -7.09 9.37
N SER A 203 -5.24 -6.66 8.85
CA SER A 203 -5.38 -5.94 7.59
C SER A 203 -5.70 -4.48 7.85
N HIS A 204 -5.22 -3.59 6.98
CA HIS A 204 -5.57 -2.16 6.98
C HIS A 204 -5.84 -1.72 5.54
N VAL A 205 -6.99 -1.06 5.32
CA VAL A 205 -7.34 -0.50 4.01
C VAL A 205 -6.56 0.79 3.82
N VAL A 206 -5.65 0.82 2.84
CA VAL A 206 -4.74 1.95 2.64
C VAL A 206 -5.40 3.03 1.79
N MET A 207 -5.91 2.67 0.61
CA MET A 207 -6.57 3.59 -0.31
C MET A 207 -7.64 2.84 -1.12
N ILE A 208 -8.66 3.57 -1.53
CA ILE A 208 -9.65 3.12 -2.50
C ILE A 208 -9.50 3.99 -3.74
N PHE A 209 -9.40 3.37 -4.91
CA PHE A 209 -9.24 4.07 -6.18
C PHE A 209 -10.55 4.04 -6.95
N GLY A 210 -11.12 5.22 -7.24
CA GLY A 210 -12.04 5.39 -8.34
C GLY A 210 -11.23 5.57 -9.63
N ILE A 211 -11.59 4.89 -10.69
CA ILE A 211 -10.85 4.84 -11.96
C ILE A 211 -11.80 5.05 -13.11
N GLY A 212 -11.38 5.80 -14.12
CA GLY A 212 -12.12 6.10 -15.34
C GLY A 212 -11.38 7.10 -16.21
N GLU A 213 -12.04 7.58 -17.24
CA GLU A 213 -11.62 8.74 -18.02
C GLU A 213 -12.13 10.01 -17.33
N ALA A 214 -11.27 11.05 -17.20
CA ALA A 214 -11.67 12.29 -16.56
C ALA A 214 -12.84 12.98 -17.29
N ASP A 215 -13.88 13.36 -16.55
CA ASP A 215 -14.87 14.33 -17.02
C ASP A 215 -14.26 15.74 -17.09
N GLU A 216 -14.81 16.64 -17.89
CA GLU A 216 -14.37 18.04 -18.02
C GLU A 216 -14.24 18.73 -16.65
N ASP A 217 -15.20 18.51 -15.75
CA ASP A 217 -15.22 19.00 -14.37
C ASP A 217 -14.58 18.03 -13.37
N GLY A 218 -13.83 17.03 -13.84
CA GLY A 218 -13.27 15.98 -13.01
C GLY A 218 -12.16 16.44 -12.08
N VAL A 219 -11.50 17.53 -12.39
CA VAL A 219 -10.38 18.09 -11.60
C VAL A 219 -10.79 19.41 -10.97
N TYR A 220 -10.71 19.48 -9.63
CA TYR A 220 -11.06 20.69 -8.88
C TYR A 220 -9.88 21.67 -8.82
N GLY A 221 -9.91 22.68 -9.69
CA GLY A 221 -8.95 23.76 -9.73
C GLY A 221 -7.55 23.40 -10.25
N GLU A 222 -6.67 24.35 -10.25
CA GLU A 222 -5.29 24.22 -10.71
C GLU A 222 -4.42 23.42 -9.73
N ARG A 223 -3.28 22.91 -10.23
CA ARG A 223 -2.31 22.23 -9.38
C ARG A 223 -1.56 23.27 -8.53
N PHE A 224 -1.74 23.19 -7.23
CA PHE A 224 -0.92 23.93 -6.27
C PHE A 224 0.17 23.03 -5.68
N ARG A 225 1.36 23.58 -5.54
CA ARG A 225 2.47 23.02 -4.73
C ARG A 225 3.09 24.15 -3.92
N ILE A 226 3.47 23.83 -2.70
CA ILE A 226 4.27 24.74 -1.88
C ILE A 226 5.65 24.91 -2.53
N ASP A 227 6.32 26.04 -2.22
CA ASP A 227 7.66 26.35 -2.74
C ASP A 227 8.63 25.21 -2.41
N ASP A 228 9.41 24.79 -3.40
CA ASP A 228 10.38 23.69 -3.28
C ASP A 228 11.41 23.94 -2.17
N LYS A 229 11.83 25.18 -1.96
CA LYS A 229 12.75 25.61 -0.89
C LYS A 229 12.21 25.30 0.52
N LEU A 230 10.89 25.17 0.68
CA LEU A 230 10.28 24.81 1.96
C LEU A 230 10.33 23.30 2.23
N VAL A 231 10.44 22.48 1.21
CA VAL A 231 10.37 21.00 1.31
C VAL A 231 11.66 20.31 0.90
N ILE A 232 12.50 20.94 0.07
CA ILE A 232 13.82 20.41 -0.32
C ILE A 232 14.87 21.12 0.55
N LYS A 233 15.63 20.34 1.31
CA LYS A 233 16.70 20.85 2.18
C LYS A 233 18.03 20.23 1.77
N GLU A 234 18.98 21.09 1.44
CA GLU A 234 20.39 20.71 1.28
C GLU A 234 21.08 20.84 2.64
N VAL A 235 21.74 19.77 3.12
CA VAL A 235 22.40 19.70 4.43
C VAL A 235 23.79 19.11 4.33
#